data_16578e3ede11704b81200a31cc7c3ba3
#
_entry.id   16578e3ede11704b81200a31cc7c3ba3
#
_cell.length_a   1.000
_cell.length_b   1.000
_cell.length_c   1.000
_cell.angle_alpha   90.00
_cell.angle_beta   90.00
_cell.angle_gamma   90.00
#
_symmetry.space_group_name_H-M   'P 1'
#
loop_
_entity.id
_entity.type
_entity.pdbx_description
1 polymer ?
#
loop_
_entity_poly.entity_id
_entity_poly.type
_entity_poly.pdbx_seq_one_letter_code
_entity_poly.pdbx_strand_id
1 'polypeptide(L)'
;MKSLLGASEWARDQQKRLCQQLKLCWKQMPCANTYKYALARLESQQVNAQFAAWLVRKEAESRCGDEPSRLARQSSQRSVHLAIDGKVLKGTGKQVYGGEKPQKHILHVYEVQTGIVLHQCPIDEKRNEVSTLKPLVTEVLCKGRILTADAAQSYHEFGRLVQRAGGDVILFIKDNTSVTRADLELFFEDPQADRRTWQSYAQVEKGHGRLERRHILTSPDLNEFLRRDWGEVGQVFRLQRERKTPGTSSVEIVYGWTSLSSHRCPPRRLSQLIRDHWAVENRLRLPA
;
A
#
# COMPACT_ATOMS: atom_id res chain seq x y z
N MET A 1 20.89 -6.35 -3.89
CA MET A 1 21.88 -5.30 -3.55
C MET A 1 21.41 -4.68 -2.24
N LYS A 2 22.15 -4.87 -1.15
CA LYS A 2 21.67 -4.52 0.21
C LYS A 2 22.51 -3.42 0.90
N SER A 3 23.56 -2.91 0.24
CA SER A 3 24.46 -1.90 0.80
C SER A 3 25.09 -1.05 -0.30
N LEU A 4 25.63 0.11 0.08
CA LEU A 4 26.39 0.96 -0.86
C LEU A 4 27.67 0.26 -1.37
N LEU A 5 28.25 -0.64 -0.58
CA LEU A 5 29.36 -1.49 -1.00
C LEU A 5 28.90 -2.41 -2.14
N GLY A 6 27.83 -3.17 -1.94
CA GLY A 6 27.26 -4.02 -2.98
C GLY A 6 26.83 -3.25 -4.25
N ALA A 7 26.35 -1.99 -4.09
CA ALA A 7 26.07 -1.12 -5.24
C ALA A 7 27.36 -0.77 -6.02
N SER A 8 28.44 -0.45 -5.32
CA SER A 8 29.74 -0.15 -5.91
C SER A 8 30.36 -1.38 -6.62
N GLU A 9 30.26 -2.55 -6.03
CA GLU A 9 30.71 -3.82 -6.60
C GLU A 9 29.93 -4.14 -7.88
N TRP A 10 28.59 -4.10 -7.81
CA TRP A 10 27.74 -4.31 -8.98
C TRP A 10 28.04 -3.32 -10.12
N ALA A 11 28.23 -2.04 -9.78
CA ALA A 11 28.53 -1.02 -10.78
C ALA A 11 29.89 -1.29 -11.47
N ARG A 12 30.88 -1.77 -10.73
CA ARG A 12 32.16 -2.20 -11.29
C ARG A 12 32.01 -3.38 -12.26
N ASP A 13 31.23 -4.38 -11.87
CA ASP A 13 30.98 -5.55 -12.71
C ASP A 13 30.24 -5.17 -14.00
N GLN A 14 29.35 -4.18 -13.93
CA GLN A 14 28.57 -3.70 -15.07
C GLN A 14 29.18 -2.46 -15.76
N GLN A 15 30.43 -2.12 -15.46
CA GLN A 15 31.05 -0.86 -15.91
C GLN A 15 30.92 -0.60 -17.41
N LYS A 16 31.27 -1.56 -18.26
CA LYS A 16 31.20 -1.40 -19.72
C LYS A 16 29.78 -1.05 -20.16
N ARG A 17 28.81 -1.81 -19.66
CA ARG A 17 27.39 -1.63 -19.97
C ARG A 17 26.87 -0.28 -19.49
N LEU A 18 27.20 0.13 -18.27
CA LEU A 18 26.75 1.40 -17.70
C LEU A 18 27.38 2.58 -18.43
N CYS A 19 28.69 2.55 -18.71
CA CYS A 19 29.35 3.61 -19.47
C CYS A 19 28.74 3.75 -20.86
N GLN A 20 28.41 2.66 -21.52
CA GLN A 20 27.79 2.69 -22.84
C GLN A 20 26.35 3.22 -22.79
N GLN A 21 25.52 2.72 -21.88
CA GLN A 21 24.12 3.13 -21.75
C GLN A 21 23.94 4.58 -21.28
N LEU A 22 24.78 5.00 -20.34
CA LEU A 22 24.74 6.34 -19.76
C LEU A 22 25.64 7.34 -20.47
N LYS A 23 26.34 6.93 -21.55
CA LYS A 23 27.31 7.74 -22.32
C LYS A 23 28.38 8.35 -21.40
N LEU A 24 28.89 7.55 -20.44
CA LEU A 24 29.91 7.98 -19.51
C LEU A 24 31.31 7.60 -20.00
N CYS A 25 32.24 8.51 -19.90
CA CYS A 25 33.68 8.29 -20.22
C CYS A 25 34.49 7.97 -18.95
N TRP A 26 33.92 7.21 -18.03
CA TRP A 26 34.59 6.90 -16.76
C TRP A 26 35.56 5.73 -16.89
N LYS A 27 36.80 5.97 -16.47
CA LYS A 27 37.83 4.92 -16.40
C LYS A 27 37.58 3.93 -15.27
N GLN A 28 36.92 4.38 -14.20
CA GLN A 28 36.64 3.58 -13.03
C GLN A 28 35.30 3.98 -12.42
N MET A 29 34.51 3.00 -11.97
CA MET A 29 33.25 3.26 -11.26
C MET A 29 33.48 3.80 -9.85
N PRO A 30 32.58 4.66 -9.34
CA PRO A 30 32.68 5.22 -8.00
C PRO A 30 32.74 4.17 -6.91
N CYS A 31 33.51 4.41 -5.86
CA CYS A 31 33.54 3.57 -4.67
C CYS A 31 32.32 3.86 -3.77
N ALA A 32 32.08 3.00 -2.78
CA ALA A 32 30.94 3.11 -1.85
C ALA A 32 30.88 4.49 -1.14
N ASN A 33 32.03 5.04 -0.76
CA ASN A 33 32.09 6.37 -0.13
C ASN A 33 31.68 7.48 -1.09
N THR A 34 32.05 7.39 -2.36
CA THR A 34 31.62 8.37 -3.37
C THR A 34 30.11 8.35 -3.52
N TYR A 35 29.48 7.16 -3.60
CA TYR A 35 28.02 7.03 -3.59
C TYR A 35 27.41 7.62 -2.33
N LYS A 36 27.99 7.36 -1.15
CA LYS A 36 27.52 7.93 0.12
C LYS A 36 27.48 9.44 0.10
N TYR A 37 28.56 10.08 -0.34
CA TYR A 37 28.65 11.54 -0.38
C TYR A 37 27.74 12.14 -1.47
N ALA A 38 27.65 11.52 -2.63
CA ALA A 38 26.75 11.97 -3.70
C ALA A 38 25.28 11.89 -3.25
N LEU A 39 24.85 10.76 -2.70
CA LEU A 39 23.48 10.57 -2.21
C LEU A 39 23.13 11.52 -1.06
N ALA A 40 24.10 11.84 -0.18
CA ALA A 40 23.85 12.78 0.92
C ALA A 40 23.60 14.22 0.46
N ARG A 41 24.00 14.57 -0.78
CA ARG A 41 23.79 15.90 -1.38
C ARG A 41 22.53 15.99 -2.25
N LEU A 42 21.89 14.85 -2.54
CA LEU A 42 20.68 14.84 -3.34
C LEU A 42 19.46 15.20 -2.48
N GLU A 43 18.62 16.05 -2.99
CA GLU A 43 17.31 16.27 -2.42
C GLU A 43 16.40 15.06 -2.71
N SER A 44 16.03 14.33 -1.64
CA SER A 44 15.24 13.10 -1.75
C SER A 44 13.91 13.31 -2.48
N GLN A 45 13.27 14.47 -2.32
CA GLN A 45 12.02 14.81 -3.01
C GLN A 45 12.21 14.93 -4.53
N GLN A 46 13.29 15.56 -4.99
CA GLN A 46 13.60 15.69 -6.43
C GLN A 46 13.90 14.32 -7.04
N VAL A 47 14.69 13.49 -6.34
CA VAL A 47 15.01 12.12 -6.81
C VAL A 47 13.76 11.29 -6.94
N ASN A 48 12.87 11.33 -5.92
CA ASN A 48 11.61 10.61 -5.95
C ASN A 48 10.69 11.08 -7.08
N ALA A 49 10.59 12.39 -7.30
CA ALA A 49 9.79 12.97 -8.40
C ALA A 49 10.30 12.52 -9.77
N GLN A 50 11.61 12.56 -9.98
CA GLN A 50 12.24 12.11 -11.24
C GLN A 50 12.04 10.61 -11.47
N PHE A 51 12.18 9.80 -10.42
CA PHE A 51 11.95 8.36 -10.49
C PHE A 51 10.50 8.02 -10.78
N ALA A 52 9.55 8.68 -10.11
CA ALA A 52 8.13 8.52 -10.38
C ALA A 52 7.77 8.90 -11.82
N ALA A 53 8.28 10.02 -12.32
CA ALA A 53 8.08 10.45 -13.71
C ALA A 53 8.68 9.46 -14.71
N TRP A 54 9.83 8.87 -14.40
CA TRP A 54 10.46 7.83 -15.22
C TRP A 54 9.62 6.56 -15.24
N LEU A 55 9.09 6.11 -14.11
CA LEU A 55 8.21 4.93 -14.01
C LEU A 55 6.94 5.11 -14.85
N VAL A 56 6.28 6.27 -14.75
CA VAL A 56 5.08 6.58 -15.54
C VAL A 56 5.37 6.53 -17.04
N ARG A 57 6.52 7.07 -17.48
CA ARG A 57 6.94 6.99 -18.89
C ARG A 57 7.18 5.54 -19.32
N LYS A 58 7.86 4.74 -18.51
CA LYS A 58 8.14 3.32 -18.80
C LYS A 58 6.86 2.49 -18.88
N GLU A 59 5.90 2.75 -18.02
CA GLU A 59 4.59 2.11 -18.08
C GLU A 59 3.84 2.48 -19.37
N ALA A 60 3.88 3.74 -19.77
CA ALA A 60 3.28 4.20 -21.03
C ALA A 60 3.97 3.57 -22.27
N GLU A 61 5.30 3.49 -22.28
CA GLU A 61 6.08 2.85 -23.34
C GLU A 61 5.75 1.35 -23.46
N SER A 62 5.62 0.64 -22.33
CA SER A 62 5.23 -0.79 -22.31
C SER A 62 3.84 -1.04 -22.87
N ARG A 63 2.92 -0.09 -22.70
CA ARG A 63 1.54 -0.19 -23.23
C ARG A 63 1.46 0.10 -24.74
N CYS A 64 2.41 0.83 -25.30
CA CYS A 64 2.44 1.16 -26.73
C CYS A 64 3.13 0.10 -27.61
N GLY A 65 3.84 -0.87 -27.05
CA GLY A 65 4.73 -1.77 -27.78
C GLY A 65 4.20 -3.16 -28.10
N ASP A 66 3.10 -3.59 -27.49
CA ASP A 66 2.59 -4.95 -27.68
C ASP A 66 1.14 -4.95 -28.19
N GLU A 67 0.88 -5.64 -29.29
CA GLU A 67 -0.47 -6.14 -29.57
C GLU A 67 -0.96 -6.89 -28.31
N PRO A 68 -2.15 -6.58 -27.80
CA PRO A 68 -2.59 -7.12 -26.51
C PRO A 68 -2.74 -8.63 -26.62
N SER A 69 -1.74 -9.36 -26.13
CA SER A 69 -1.84 -10.80 -25.93
C SER A 69 -3.11 -11.12 -25.10
N ARG A 70 -3.69 -12.34 -25.28
CA ARG A 70 -4.88 -12.76 -24.51
C ARG A 70 -4.72 -12.56 -23.00
N LEU A 71 -3.49 -12.64 -22.47
CA LEU A 71 -3.14 -12.34 -21.07
C LEU A 71 -3.26 -10.84 -20.74
N ALA A 72 -2.88 -9.94 -21.65
CA ALA A 72 -3.04 -8.50 -21.48
C ALA A 72 -4.51 -8.07 -21.49
N ARG A 73 -5.38 -8.72 -22.27
CA ARG A 73 -6.84 -8.48 -22.25
C ARG A 73 -7.49 -8.90 -20.92
N GLN A 74 -6.98 -9.96 -20.27
CA GLN A 74 -7.43 -10.33 -18.91
C GLN A 74 -6.86 -9.40 -17.82
N SER A 75 -5.69 -8.82 -18.03
CA SER A 75 -5.11 -7.84 -17.08
C SER A 75 -5.75 -6.45 -17.22
N SER A 76 -6.25 -6.06 -18.38
CA SER A 76 -6.95 -4.77 -18.58
C SER A 76 -8.28 -4.66 -17.83
N GLN A 77 -8.86 -5.78 -17.36
CA GLN A 77 -10.03 -5.80 -16.49
C GLN A 77 -9.69 -5.76 -15.00
N ARG A 78 -8.42 -5.93 -14.61
CA ARG A 78 -8.01 -5.85 -13.21
C ARG A 78 -7.50 -4.45 -12.91
N SER A 79 -8.26 -3.69 -12.13
CA SER A 79 -7.80 -2.41 -11.59
C SER A 79 -6.48 -2.60 -10.85
N VAL A 80 -5.50 -1.74 -11.10
CA VAL A 80 -4.21 -1.75 -10.42
C VAL A 80 -4.43 -1.47 -8.94
N HIS A 81 -3.83 -2.29 -8.08
CA HIS A 81 -3.95 -2.16 -6.63
C HIS A 81 -2.72 -1.45 -6.06
N LEU A 82 -2.95 -0.32 -5.41
CA LEU A 82 -1.95 0.45 -4.69
C LEU A 82 -2.18 0.30 -3.17
N ALA A 83 -1.14 -0.10 -2.45
CA ALA A 83 -1.17 -0.15 -1.00
C ALA A 83 -0.35 1.02 -0.44
N ILE A 84 -0.93 1.71 0.55
CA ILE A 84 -0.30 2.83 1.24
C ILE A 84 0.07 2.35 2.64
N ASP A 85 1.35 2.46 2.98
CA ASP A 85 1.89 1.99 4.25
C ASP A 85 2.93 2.97 4.80
N GLY A 86 2.81 3.31 6.08
CA GLY A 86 3.78 4.11 6.82
C GLY A 86 4.78 3.22 7.54
N LYS A 87 6.07 3.48 7.38
CA LYS A 87 7.13 2.72 8.06
C LYS A 87 8.07 3.58 8.85
N VAL A 88 8.36 3.09 10.06
CA VAL A 88 9.44 3.60 10.89
C VAL A 88 10.77 3.02 10.45
N LEU A 89 11.73 3.86 10.09
CA LEU A 89 13.10 3.42 9.80
C LEU A 89 13.82 3.10 11.11
N LYS A 90 13.81 1.82 11.47
CA LYS A 90 14.57 1.31 12.63
C LYS A 90 16.06 1.62 12.44
N GLY A 91 16.68 2.23 13.46
CA GLY A 91 18.11 2.60 13.44
C GLY A 91 18.40 4.05 13.06
N THR A 92 17.40 4.84 12.67
CA THR A 92 17.58 6.30 12.47
C THR A 92 17.50 7.09 13.78
N GLY A 93 16.98 6.49 14.87
CA GLY A 93 16.85 7.06 16.21
C GLY A 93 18.01 6.73 17.17
N LYS A 94 19.24 6.54 16.66
CA LYS A 94 20.39 6.25 17.55
C LYS A 94 20.79 7.51 18.33
N GLN A 95 21.09 7.35 19.62
CA GLN A 95 21.73 8.37 20.44
C GLN A 95 22.97 8.92 19.72
N VAL A 96 22.93 10.18 19.38
CA VAL A 96 24.09 10.93 18.92
C VAL A 96 24.43 11.90 20.06
N TYR A 97 25.70 12.14 20.30
CA TYR A 97 26.17 13.11 21.31
C TYR A 97 25.30 14.36 21.29
N GLY A 98 24.49 14.56 22.37
CA GLY A 98 23.63 15.73 22.51
C GLY A 98 22.12 15.53 22.47
N GLY A 99 21.59 14.31 22.36
CA GLY A 99 20.15 14.04 22.44
C GLY A 99 19.67 12.89 21.57
N GLU A 100 18.46 12.40 21.83
CA GLU A 100 17.77 11.40 21.01
C GLU A 100 17.29 12.06 19.72
N LYS A 101 17.75 11.58 18.57
CA LYS A 101 17.10 11.94 17.29
C LYS A 101 15.86 11.07 17.11
N PRO A 102 14.71 11.67 16.80
CA PRO A 102 13.50 10.90 16.57
C PRO A 102 13.66 9.96 15.35
N GLN A 103 12.97 8.82 15.42
CA GLN A 103 12.98 7.87 14.33
C GLN A 103 12.28 8.47 13.10
N LYS A 104 12.89 8.31 11.94
CA LYS A 104 12.28 8.78 10.68
C LYS A 104 11.16 7.84 10.25
N HIS A 105 10.02 8.43 9.92
CA HIS A 105 8.89 7.76 9.34
C HIS A 105 8.86 8.03 7.84
N ILE A 106 8.55 7.00 7.05
CA ILE A 106 8.42 7.12 5.59
C ILE A 106 7.08 6.50 5.18
N LEU A 107 6.36 7.24 4.34
CA LEU A 107 5.17 6.76 3.67
C LEU A 107 5.54 6.18 2.32
N HIS A 108 4.98 5.02 1.99
CA HIS A 108 5.15 4.36 0.71
C HIS A 108 3.81 4.21 0.00
N VAL A 109 3.81 4.47 -1.30
CA VAL A 109 2.76 4.04 -2.22
C VAL A 109 3.31 2.89 -3.05
N TYR A 110 2.77 1.73 -2.86
CA TYR A 110 3.30 0.46 -3.37
C TYR A 110 2.31 -0.17 -4.34
N GLU A 111 2.75 -0.48 -5.55
CA GLU A 111 1.96 -1.26 -6.50
C GLU A 111 2.10 -2.74 -6.18
N VAL A 112 0.98 -3.35 -5.79
CA VAL A 112 0.97 -4.71 -5.23
C VAL A 112 1.35 -5.76 -6.26
N GLN A 113 0.90 -5.61 -7.52
CA GLN A 113 1.11 -6.57 -8.60
C GLN A 113 2.58 -6.64 -9.04
N THR A 114 3.22 -5.50 -9.22
CA THR A 114 4.61 -5.41 -9.70
C THR A 114 5.64 -5.46 -8.59
N GLY A 115 5.23 -5.15 -7.36
CA GLY A 115 6.16 -5.04 -6.25
C GLY A 115 6.98 -3.73 -6.24
N ILE A 116 6.55 -2.73 -7.00
CA ILE A 116 7.27 -1.47 -7.18
C ILE A 116 6.73 -0.42 -6.20
N VAL A 117 7.65 0.30 -5.54
CA VAL A 117 7.32 1.52 -4.78
C VAL A 117 7.23 2.67 -5.77
N LEU A 118 6.00 3.12 -6.05
CA LEU A 118 5.73 4.23 -6.97
C LEU A 118 6.08 5.57 -6.35
N HIS A 119 5.87 5.72 -5.05
CA HIS A 119 6.13 6.95 -4.33
C HIS A 119 6.64 6.66 -2.92
N GLN A 120 7.56 7.49 -2.47
CA GLN A 120 8.14 7.42 -1.14
C GLN A 120 8.32 8.84 -0.60
N CYS A 121 7.85 9.11 0.62
CA CYS A 121 7.82 10.45 1.17
C CYS A 121 8.16 10.38 2.67
N PRO A 122 9.13 11.17 3.16
CA PRO A 122 9.36 11.27 4.58
C PRO A 122 8.17 11.96 5.25
N ILE A 123 7.77 11.47 6.41
CA ILE A 123 6.79 12.11 7.28
C ILE A 123 7.57 12.96 8.27
N ASP A 124 7.42 14.27 8.17
CA ASP A 124 8.03 15.20 9.12
C ASP A 124 7.32 15.10 10.50
N GLU A 125 8.05 15.27 11.58
CA GLU A 125 7.52 15.24 12.96
C GLU A 125 6.35 16.21 13.19
N LYS A 126 6.30 17.29 12.42
CA LYS A 126 5.24 18.31 12.47
C LYS A 126 4.05 18.01 11.56
N ARG A 127 4.14 16.97 10.73
CA ARG A 127 3.10 16.57 9.78
C ARG A 127 2.59 15.19 10.14
N ASN A 128 1.29 15.02 10.15
CA ASN A 128 0.69 13.70 10.24
C ASN A 128 0.74 13.00 8.86
N GLU A 129 0.53 11.70 8.83
CA GLU A 129 0.53 10.89 7.60
C GLU A 129 -0.49 11.41 6.58
N VAL A 130 -1.63 11.93 7.03
CA VAL A 130 -2.69 12.46 6.16
C VAL A 130 -2.24 13.70 5.40
N SER A 131 -1.60 14.66 6.07
CA SER A 131 -1.09 15.88 5.41
C SER A 131 0.02 15.56 4.40
N THR A 132 0.75 14.47 4.62
CA THR A 132 1.77 13.95 3.70
C THR A 132 1.14 13.24 2.50
N LEU A 133 -0.02 12.57 2.69
CA LEU A 133 -0.72 11.86 1.62
C LEU A 133 -1.46 12.79 0.65
N LYS A 134 -2.03 13.90 1.14
CA LYS A 134 -2.84 14.81 0.31
C LYS A 134 -2.18 15.22 -1.01
N PRO A 135 -0.92 15.66 -1.05
CA PRO A 135 -0.26 16.04 -2.30
C PRO A 135 -0.04 14.89 -3.27
N LEU A 136 -0.05 13.64 -2.78
CA LEU A 136 0.16 12.44 -3.58
C LEU A 136 -1.15 11.96 -4.24
N VAL A 137 -2.32 12.32 -3.69
CA VAL A 137 -3.62 11.93 -4.23
C VAL A 137 -3.95 12.79 -5.45
N THR A 138 -3.43 12.39 -6.60
CA THR A 138 -3.64 13.03 -7.89
C THR A 138 -4.45 12.13 -8.81
N GLU A 139 -5.09 12.71 -9.84
CA GLU A 139 -5.79 11.93 -10.87
C GLU A 139 -4.86 10.92 -11.54
N VAL A 140 -3.61 11.30 -11.81
CA VAL A 140 -2.60 10.43 -12.41
C VAL A 140 -2.31 9.19 -11.55
N LEU A 141 -2.29 9.36 -10.22
CA LEU A 141 -2.06 8.24 -9.30
C LEU A 141 -3.31 7.41 -9.08
N CYS A 142 -4.51 8.02 -9.03
CA CYS A 142 -5.71 7.37 -8.51
C CYS A 142 -6.63 6.82 -9.59
N LYS A 143 -6.73 7.47 -10.75
CA LYS A 143 -7.71 7.15 -11.79
C LYS A 143 -7.68 5.69 -12.24
N GLY A 144 -8.81 5.00 -12.04
CA GLY A 144 -8.98 3.59 -12.40
C GLY A 144 -8.19 2.60 -11.52
N ARG A 145 -7.65 3.06 -10.40
CA ARG A 145 -6.88 2.24 -9.44
C ARG A 145 -7.64 2.06 -8.14
N ILE A 146 -7.29 0.99 -7.42
CA ILE A 146 -7.82 0.71 -6.08
C ILE A 146 -6.72 1.03 -5.07
N LEU A 147 -7.00 1.92 -4.14
CA LEU A 147 -6.08 2.29 -3.07
C LEU A 147 -6.52 1.63 -1.77
N THR A 148 -5.59 0.92 -1.13
CA THR A 148 -5.79 0.41 0.23
C THR A 148 -4.90 1.17 1.20
N ALA A 149 -5.44 1.59 2.33
CA ALA A 149 -4.69 2.31 3.35
C ALA A 149 -4.97 1.73 4.73
N ASP A 150 -3.94 1.69 5.60
CA ASP A 150 -4.11 1.30 7.00
C ASP A 150 -4.97 2.35 7.74
N ALA A 151 -5.45 1.98 8.90
CA ALA A 151 -6.31 2.81 9.73
C ALA A 151 -5.69 4.17 10.09
N ALA A 152 -4.36 4.25 10.22
CA ALA A 152 -3.66 5.51 10.45
C ALA A 152 -3.90 6.54 9.33
N GLN A 153 -4.14 6.08 8.09
CA GLN A 153 -4.45 6.91 6.92
C GLN A 153 -5.96 6.95 6.60
N SER A 154 -6.79 6.20 7.35
CA SER A 154 -8.23 6.07 7.07
C SER A 154 -9.02 7.23 7.68
N TYR A 155 -8.89 8.41 7.07
CA TYR A 155 -9.68 9.58 7.41
C TYR A 155 -10.74 9.86 6.35
N HIS A 156 -11.85 10.46 6.75
CA HIS A 156 -12.95 10.83 5.85
C HIS A 156 -12.48 11.60 4.61
N GLU A 157 -11.57 12.54 4.81
CA GLU A 157 -11.04 13.38 3.74
C GLU A 157 -10.21 12.58 2.72
N PHE A 158 -9.42 11.60 3.17
CA PHE A 158 -8.60 10.80 2.27
C PHE A 158 -9.48 9.98 1.30
N GLY A 159 -10.48 9.28 1.81
CA GLY A 159 -11.42 8.52 0.97
C GLY A 159 -12.08 9.38 -0.10
N ARG A 160 -12.57 10.56 0.28
CA ARG A 160 -13.18 11.53 -0.63
C ARG A 160 -12.20 12.07 -1.68
N LEU A 161 -10.95 12.35 -1.29
CA LEU A 161 -9.93 12.84 -2.22
C LEU A 161 -9.61 11.80 -3.30
N VAL A 162 -9.41 10.53 -2.91
CA VAL A 162 -9.17 9.45 -3.88
C VAL A 162 -10.33 9.29 -4.85
N GLN A 163 -11.57 9.31 -4.35
CA GLN A 163 -12.77 9.21 -5.19
C GLN A 163 -12.87 10.39 -6.17
N ARG A 164 -12.64 11.62 -5.72
CA ARG A 164 -12.60 12.82 -6.60
C ARG A 164 -11.51 12.72 -7.67
N ALA A 165 -10.40 12.06 -7.35
CA ALA A 165 -9.33 11.78 -8.30
C ALA A 165 -9.60 10.56 -9.20
N GLY A 166 -10.82 10.00 -9.18
CA GLY A 166 -11.25 8.90 -10.04
C GLY A 166 -10.75 7.52 -9.62
N GLY A 167 -10.32 7.36 -8.37
CA GLY A 167 -9.90 6.10 -7.78
C GLY A 167 -10.97 5.45 -6.90
N ASP A 168 -10.77 4.17 -6.60
CA ASP A 168 -11.52 3.43 -5.60
C ASP A 168 -10.70 3.24 -4.33
N VAL A 169 -11.36 3.09 -3.17
CA VAL A 169 -10.70 2.89 -1.87
C VAL A 169 -11.18 1.65 -1.15
N ILE A 170 -10.28 1.06 -0.37
CA ILE A 170 -10.59 0.11 0.70
C ILE A 170 -9.92 0.65 1.97
N LEU A 171 -10.70 1.04 2.96
CA LEU A 171 -10.21 1.65 4.19
C LEU A 171 -10.57 0.78 5.39
N PHE A 172 -9.57 0.61 6.27
CA PHE A 172 -9.74 -0.11 7.54
C PHE A 172 -10.16 0.86 8.64
N ILE A 173 -11.13 0.48 9.43
CA ILE A 173 -11.65 1.26 10.54
C ILE A 173 -11.09 0.69 11.84
N LYS A 174 -10.40 1.52 12.60
CA LYS A 174 -9.83 1.22 13.93
C LYS A 174 -10.22 2.30 14.94
N ASP A 175 -9.50 2.33 16.05
CA ASP A 175 -9.79 3.22 17.19
C ASP A 175 -9.71 4.71 16.89
N ASN A 176 -8.98 5.11 15.83
CA ASN A 176 -8.91 6.49 15.35
C ASN A 176 -10.25 7.01 14.77
N THR A 177 -11.19 6.13 14.47
CA THR A 177 -12.54 6.41 14.01
C THR A 177 -13.55 5.60 14.85
N SER A 178 -13.48 5.78 16.18
CA SER A 178 -14.16 4.94 17.16
C SER A 178 -15.68 4.89 16.99
N VAL A 179 -16.31 6.01 16.60
CA VAL A 179 -17.78 6.05 16.36
C VAL A 179 -18.14 5.16 15.19
N THR A 180 -17.53 5.32 14.03
CA THR A 180 -17.80 4.49 12.85
C THR A 180 -17.47 3.01 13.14
N ARG A 181 -16.42 2.75 13.92
CA ARG A 181 -16.10 1.38 14.36
C ARG A 181 -17.22 0.77 15.18
N ALA A 182 -17.73 1.51 16.18
CA ALA A 182 -18.83 1.04 17.03
C ALA A 182 -20.11 0.78 16.21
N ASP A 183 -20.43 1.64 15.25
CA ASP A 183 -21.57 1.46 14.34
C ASP A 183 -21.42 0.19 13.50
N LEU A 184 -20.24 -0.07 12.94
CA LEU A 184 -19.98 -1.28 12.16
C LEU A 184 -20.01 -2.54 13.04
N GLU A 185 -19.47 -2.48 14.26
CA GLU A 185 -19.48 -3.56 15.22
C GLU A 185 -20.92 -3.90 15.60
N LEU A 186 -21.71 -2.90 16.00
CA LEU A 186 -23.13 -3.08 16.32
C LEU A 186 -23.87 -3.71 15.15
N PHE A 187 -23.67 -3.20 13.93
CA PHE A 187 -24.34 -3.72 12.73
C PHE A 187 -24.02 -5.19 12.43
N PHE A 188 -22.75 -5.57 12.46
CA PHE A 188 -22.34 -6.93 12.12
C PHE A 188 -22.58 -7.95 13.23
N GLU A 189 -22.61 -7.52 14.49
CA GLU A 189 -22.82 -8.38 15.66
C GLU A 189 -24.30 -8.48 16.08
N ASP A 190 -25.19 -7.67 15.49
CA ASP A 190 -26.64 -7.73 15.79
C ASP A 190 -27.21 -9.10 15.37
N PRO A 191 -27.72 -9.90 16.34
CA PRO A 191 -28.34 -11.19 16.04
C PRO A 191 -29.67 -11.06 15.28
N GLN A 192 -30.31 -9.89 15.32
CA GLN A 192 -31.59 -9.60 14.65
C GLN A 192 -31.41 -8.92 13.30
N ALA A 193 -30.19 -8.67 12.84
CA ALA A 193 -29.91 -8.03 11.58
C ALA A 193 -30.52 -8.83 10.41
N ASP A 194 -31.16 -8.11 9.48
CA ASP A 194 -31.59 -8.70 8.22
C ASP A 194 -30.37 -8.95 7.32
N ARG A 195 -30.03 -10.21 7.16
CA ARG A 195 -28.82 -10.64 6.42
C ARG A 195 -29.10 -11.02 4.97
N ARG A 196 -30.27 -10.71 4.40
CA ARG A 196 -30.64 -11.08 3.02
C ARG A 196 -29.73 -10.42 1.96
N THR A 197 -29.22 -9.25 2.26
CA THR A 197 -28.30 -8.50 1.37
C THR A 197 -26.82 -8.84 1.61
N TRP A 198 -26.54 -9.57 2.70
CA TRP A 198 -25.16 -9.88 3.09
C TRP A 198 -24.57 -10.95 2.19
N GLN A 199 -23.29 -10.76 1.87
CA GLN A 199 -22.51 -11.73 1.16
C GLN A 199 -21.33 -12.18 2.04
N SER A 200 -20.86 -13.39 1.81
CA SER A 200 -19.75 -13.95 2.59
C SER A 200 -18.77 -14.73 1.74
N TYR A 201 -17.55 -14.82 2.22
CA TYR A 201 -16.51 -15.69 1.67
C TYR A 201 -15.60 -16.19 2.80
N ALA A 202 -15.29 -17.48 2.78
CA ALA A 202 -14.38 -18.09 3.74
C ALA A 202 -13.23 -18.79 3.02
N GLN A 203 -12.04 -18.70 3.59
CA GLN A 203 -10.82 -19.34 3.09
C GLN A 203 -10.03 -19.93 4.22
N VAL A 204 -9.47 -21.12 4.00
CA VAL A 204 -8.60 -21.82 4.96
C VAL A 204 -7.27 -22.09 4.27
N GLU A 205 -6.17 -21.74 4.91
CA GLU A 205 -4.81 -21.97 4.43
C GLU A 205 -3.98 -22.67 5.51
N LYS A 206 -3.15 -23.61 5.08
CA LYS A 206 -2.17 -24.28 5.91
C LYS A 206 -0.78 -24.06 5.33
N GLY A 207 0.13 -23.53 6.11
CA GLY A 207 1.50 -23.30 5.67
C GLY A 207 2.40 -22.85 6.81
N HIS A 208 3.69 -23.13 6.72
CA HIS A 208 4.70 -22.72 7.71
C HIS A 208 4.34 -23.09 9.15
N GLY A 209 3.77 -24.29 9.38
CA GLY A 209 3.38 -24.77 10.71
C GLY A 209 2.14 -24.09 11.31
N ARG A 210 1.39 -23.28 10.54
CA ARG A 210 0.18 -22.59 10.99
C ARG A 210 -1.03 -22.92 10.13
N LEU A 211 -2.21 -22.91 10.76
CA LEU A 211 -3.51 -22.91 10.10
C LEU A 211 -4.10 -21.50 10.21
N GLU A 212 -4.48 -20.92 9.08
CA GLU A 212 -5.11 -19.61 9.03
C GLU A 212 -6.48 -19.71 8.36
N ARG A 213 -7.51 -19.23 9.07
CA ARG A 213 -8.89 -19.14 8.55
C ARG A 213 -9.24 -17.67 8.42
N ARG A 214 -9.79 -17.29 7.28
CA ARG A 214 -10.35 -15.95 7.03
C ARG A 214 -11.79 -16.08 6.65
N HIS A 215 -12.62 -15.27 7.27
CA HIS A 215 -14.03 -15.16 6.94
C HIS A 215 -14.41 -13.70 6.81
N ILE A 216 -14.88 -13.31 5.64
CA ILE A 216 -15.35 -11.96 5.36
C ILE A 216 -16.86 -11.95 5.17
N LEU A 217 -17.52 -11.00 5.81
CA LEU A 217 -18.91 -10.62 5.60
C LEU A 217 -18.91 -9.23 4.94
N THR A 218 -19.81 -9.02 4.00
CA THR A 218 -20.01 -7.70 3.35
C THR A 218 -21.49 -7.38 3.26
N SER A 219 -21.82 -6.08 3.35
CA SER A 219 -23.20 -5.59 3.20
C SER A 219 -23.23 -4.20 2.57
N PRO A 220 -24.22 -3.87 1.73
CA PRO A 220 -24.49 -2.54 1.24
C PRO A 220 -25.37 -1.70 2.18
N ASP A 221 -25.95 -2.27 3.23
CA ASP A 221 -27.06 -1.68 3.98
C ASP A 221 -26.67 -0.40 4.75
N LEU A 222 -25.37 -0.22 5.08
CA LEU A 222 -24.87 1.01 5.70
C LEU A 222 -24.34 2.04 4.72
N ASN A 223 -24.46 1.81 3.42
CA ASN A 223 -23.90 2.72 2.40
C ASN A 223 -24.42 4.15 2.54
N GLU A 224 -25.76 4.33 2.64
CA GLU A 224 -26.37 5.65 2.78
C GLU A 224 -26.01 6.32 4.10
N PHE A 225 -25.93 5.57 5.19
CA PHE A 225 -25.53 6.08 6.50
C PHE A 225 -24.10 6.63 6.47
N LEU A 226 -23.15 5.89 5.88
CA LEU A 226 -21.76 6.28 5.83
C LEU A 226 -21.47 7.34 4.74
N ARG A 227 -22.26 7.43 3.68
CA ARG A 227 -22.04 8.36 2.55
C ARG A 227 -21.87 9.80 3.00
N ARG A 228 -22.59 10.23 4.01
CA ARG A 228 -22.50 11.60 4.53
C ARG A 228 -21.08 11.99 4.92
N ASP A 229 -20.34 11.09 5.54
CA ASP A 229 -19.03 11.36 6.11
C ASP A 229 -17.89 10.86 5.22
N TRP A 230 -18.08 9.74 4.52
CA TRP A 230 -17.04 9.03 3.79
C TRP A 230 -17.05 9.20 2.26
N GLY A 231 -18.07 9.83 1.70
CA GLY A 231 -18.29 9.92 0.25
C GLY A 231 -19.01 8.69 -0.30
N GLU A 232 -18.70 8.27 -1.53
CA GLU A 232 -19.35 7.10 -2.13
C GLU A 232 -18.88 5.81 -1.45
N VAL A 233 -19.79 5.15 -0.74
CA VAL A 233 -19.61 3.84 -0.13
C VAL A 233 -20.34 2.81 -0.95
N GLY A 234 -19.66 1.77 -1.37
CA GLY A 234 -20.25 0.66 -2.14
C GLY A 234 -20.62 -0.55 -1.29
N GLN A 235 -19.86 -0.81 -0.23
CA GLN A 235 -20.17 -1.83 0.79
C GLN A 235 -19.28 -1.66 2.04
N VAL A 236 -19.79 -2.11 3.16
CA VAL A 236 -19.03 -2.29 4.40
C VAL A 236 -18.59 -3.75 4.54
N PHE A 237 -17.56 -3.99 5.34
CA PHE A 237 -17.09 -5.36 5.58
C PHE A 237 -16.63 -5.59 7.03
N ARG A 238 -16.77 -6.84 7.45
CA ARG A 238 -16.18 -7.43 8.66
C ARG A 238 -15.33 -8.62 8.25
N LEU A 239 -14.03 -8.57 8.53
CA LEU A 239 -13.09 -9.65 8.26
C LEU A 239 -12.63 -10.26 9.59
N GLN A 240 -12.89 -11.54 9.80
CA GLN A 240 -12.36 -12.32 10.90
C GLN A 240 -11.20 -13.16 10.41
N ARG A 241 -10.09 -13.12 11.12
CA ARG A 241 -8.88 -13.88 10.86
C ARG A 241 -8.51 -14.70 12.10
N GLU A 242 -8.57 -16.01 11.97
CA GLU A 242 -8.14 -16.96 13.00
C GLU A 242 -6.79 -17.53 12.61
N ARG A 243 -5.85 -17.52 13.50
CA ARG A 243 -4.54 -18.15 13.35
C ARG A 243 -4.34 -19.17 14.45
N LYS A 244 -4.00 -20.42 14.06
CA LYS A 244 -3.64 -21.50 14.97
C LYS A 244 -2.22 -21.97 14.66
N THR A 245 -1.36 -21.92 15.66
CA THR A 245 -0.02 -22.51 15.69
C THR A 245 0.05 -23.51 16.83
N PRO A 246 1.02 -24.44 16.88
CA PRO A 246 1.19 -25.29 18.05
C PRO A 246 1.27 -24.46 19.32
N GLY A 247 0.32 -24.66 20.24
CA GLY A 247 0.28 -23.98 21.54
C GLY A 247 -0.35 -22.57 21.55
N THR A 248 -0.73 -21.98 20.40
CA THR A 248 -1.29 -20.62 20.38
C THR A 248 -2.42 -20.49 19.35
N SER A 249 -3.51 -19.85 19.76
CA SER A 249 -4.61 -19.47 18.88
C SER A 249 -4.90 -17.98 19.05
N SER A 250 -5.10 -17.27 17.95
CA SER A 250 -5.49 -15.84 17.96
C SER A 250 -6.62 -15.60 16.99
N VAL A 251 -7.53 -14.70 17.36
CA VAL A 251 -8.62 -14.22 16.52
C VAL A 251 -8.47 -12.70 16.41
N GLU A 252 -8.53 -12.20 15.20
CA GLU A 252 -8.49 -10.78 14.89
C GLU A 252 -9.70 -10.43 14.04
N ILE A 253 -10.43 -9.37 14.42
CA ILE A 253 -11.58 -8.85 13.68
C ILE A 253 -11.22 -7.46 13.18
N VAL A 254 -11.43 -7.22 11.90
CA VAL A 254 -11.19 -5.95 11.22
C VAL A 254 -12.47 -5.52 10.53
N TYR A 255 -12.87 -4.28 10.77
CA TYR A 255 -13.98 -3.63 10.09
C TYR A 255 -13.45 -2.64 9.07
N GLY A 256 -14.26 -2.35 8.07
CA GLY A 256 -13.92 -1.35 7.08
C GLY A 256 -15.02 -1.16 6.05
N TRP A 257 -14.71 -0.33 5.09
CA TRP A 257 -15.58 -0.05 3.97
C TRP A 257 -14.80 0.12 2.66
N THR A 258 -15.49 0.04 1.54
CA THR A 258 -14.94 0.28 0.22
C THR A 258 -15.93 1.05 -0.66
N SER A 259 -15.40 1.88 -1.58
CA SER A 259 -16.21 2.53 -2.62
C SER A 259 -16.71 1.54 -3.68
N LEU A 260 -16.11 0.37 -3.76
CA LEU A 260 -16.48 -0.68 -4.71
C LEU A 260 -17.79 -1.37 -4.30
N SER A 261 -18.78 -1.39 -5.18
CA SER A 261 -19.99 -2.18 -4.96
C SER A 261 -19.71 -3.67 -4.93
N SER A 262 -20.60 -4.46 -4.34
CA SER A 262 -20.50 -5.93 -4.27
C SER A 262 -20.41 -6.58 -5.65
N HIS A 263 -21.03 -5.99 -6.68
CA HIS A 263 -20.93 -6.45 -8.06
C HIS A 263 -19.51 -6.24 -8.64
N ARG A 264 -18.87 -5.08 -8.38
CA ARG A 264 -17.50 -4.79 -8.84
C ARG A 264 -16.45 -5.51 -8.03
N CYS A 265 -16.70 -5.74 -6.75
CA CYS A 265 -15.77 -6.35 -5.81
C CYS A 265 -16.50 -7.32 -4.86
N PRO A 266 -16.82 -8.55 -5.32
CA PRO A 266 -17.44 -9.56 -4.47
C PRO A 266 -16.52 -9.94 -3.30
N PRO A 267 -17.05 -10.56 -2.21
CA PRO A 267 -16.30 -10.85 -0.97
C PRO A 267 -14.98 -11.57 -1.19
N ARG A 268 -14.91 -12.51 -2.13
CA ARG A 268 -13.67 -13.21 -2.49
C ARG A 268 -12.58 -12.26 -2.98
N ARG A 269 -12.95 -11.33 -3.88
CA ARG A 269 -12.01 -10.33 -4.41
C ARG A 269 -11.59 -9.34 -3.33
N LEU A 270 -12.53 -8.89 -2.52
CA LEU A 270 -12.26 -7.97 -1.42
C LEU A 270 -11.29 -8.59 -0.39
N SER A 271 -11.55 -9.85 0.01
CA SER A 271 -10.65 -10.60 0.90
C SER A 271 -9.23 -10.70 0.33
N GLN A 272 -9.08 -10.90 -0.99
CA GLN A 272 -7.77 -10.96 -1.64
C GLN A 272 -7.07 -9.60 -1.62
N LEU A 273 -7.75 -8.49 -1.96
CA LEU A 273 -7.20 -7.15 -1.93
C LEU A 273 -6.73 -6.75 -0.52
N ILE A 274 -7.51 -7.07 0.51
CA ILE A 274 -7.15 -6.85 1.90
C ILE A 274 -5.90 -7.66 2.28
N ARG A 275 -5.83 -8.92 1.87
CA ARG A 275 -4.67 -9.77 2.09
C ARG A 275 -3.41 -9.22 1.42
N ASP A 276 -3.55 -8.76 0.21
CA ASP A 276 -2.46 -8.22 -0.60
C ASP A 276 -1.91 -6.93 0.02
N HIS A 277 -2.76 -6.09 0.61
CA HIS A 277 -2.33 -4.94 1.39
C HIS A 277 -1.40 -5.36 2.54
N TRP A 278 -1.79 -6.34 3.35
CA TRP A 278 -0.95 -6.81 4.47
C TRP A 278 0.30 -7.56 4.03
N ALA A 279 0.31 -8.13 2.83
CA ALA A 279 1.52 -8.74 2.28
C ALA A 279 2.63 -7.72 1.99
N VAL A 280 2.27 -6.44 1.78
CA VAL A 280 3.21 -5.33 1.58
C VAL A 280 4.13 -5.15 2.77
N GLU A 281 3.62 -5.25 4.01
CA GLU A 281 4.43 -5.18 5.22
C GLU A 281 5.59 -6.19 5.22
N ASN A 282 5.34 -7.39 4.69
CA ASN A 282 6.36 -8.44 4.60
C ASN A 282 7.32 -8.23 3.43
N ARG A 283 6.86 -7.66 2.32
CA ARG A 283 7.67 -7.42 1.11
C ARG A 283 8.56 -6.19 1.27
N LEU A 284 8.10 -5.17 1.98
CA LEU A 284 8.87 -3.96 2.28
C LEU A 284 9.78 -4.09 3.52
N ARG A 285 9.83 -5.26 4.16
CA ARG A 285 10.82 -5.51 5.21
C ARG A 285 12.20 -5.46 4.58
N LEU A 286 12.87 -4.33 4.73
CA LEU A 286 14.32 -4.27 4.57
C LEU A 286 14.90 -5.24 5.60
N PRO A 287 15.76 -6.19 5.20
CA PRO A 287 16.47 -7.01 6.18
C PRO A 287 17.26 -6.08 7.10
N ALA A 288 17.14 -6.33 8.40
CA ALA A 288 17.88 -5.63 9.45
C ALA A 288 19.40 -5.77 9.24
#